data_9a5d25751d50f89558aaf7b217057c45
#
_entry.id   9a5d25751d50f89558aaf7b217057c45
#
_cell.length_a   1.000
_cell.length_b   1.000
_cell.length_c   1.000
_cell.angle_alpha   90.00
_cell.angle_beta   90.00
_cell.angle_gamma   90.00
#
_symmetry.space_group_name_H-M   'P 1'
#
loop_
_entity.id
_entity.type
_entity.pdbx_description
1 polymer ?
#
loop_
_entity_poly.entity_id
_entity_poly.type
_entity_poly.pdbx_seq_one_letter_code
_entity_poly.pdbx_strand_id
1 'polypeptide(L)'
;WAKSEAHGGGIRGFVLEKGMKGLAAPKIEGKLSLRASTTGMIVMDEVEVGEDALLPEGQGLKGPFGCLNRARYGISWGAMGAAEFCLHAARQYGLDRHQFGVPLASKQLYQLKLADMVTEISLGLQSSLRVGRLMDEGKFAPEMISIVKRNNVGKALDIARKSRDMHGGNGISEEYQVIRHMVNLETVNTYEGTHDVHALILGRAITGIAAF
;
A
#
# COMPACT_ATOMS: atom_id res chain seq x y z
N TRP A 1 13.87 -0.73 -16.50
CA TRP A 1 13.42 -1.84 -17.35
C TRP A 1 12.94 -1.28 -18.68
N ALA A 2 13.55 -1.72 -19.78
CA ALA A 2 13.25 -1.23 -21.12
C ALA A 2 13.30 -2.38 -22.14
N LYS A 3 12.62 -2.19 -23.27
CA LYS A 3 12.87 -3.02 -24.47
C LYS A 3 14.24 -2.67 -25.01
N SER A 4 15.04 -3.67 -25.35
CA SER A 4 16.39 -3.49 -25.87
C SER A 4 16.53 -4.20 -27.20
N GLU A 5 16.74 -3.42 -28.27
CA GLU A 5 16.96 -3.96 -29.61
C GLU A 5 18.28 -4.76 -29.69
N ALA A 6 19.31 -4.34 -28.95
CA ALA A 6 20.57 -5.07 -28.82
C ALA A 6 20.40 -6.48 -28.25
N HIS A 7 19.28 -6.73 -27.54
CA HIS A 7 18.94 -8.02 -26.95
C HIS A 7 17.70 -8.65 -27.60
N GLY A 8 17.50 -8.46 -28.86
CA GLY A 8 16.41 -9.05 -29.67
C GLY A 8 15.03 -8.51 -29.34
N GLY A 9 14.91 -7.23 -28.91
CA GLY A 9 13.65 -6.57 -28.59
C GLY A 9 13.03 -7.00 -27.24
N GLY A 10 13.75 -7.83 -26.48
CA GLY A 10 13.30 -8.29 -25.17
C GLY A 10 13.44 -7.23 -24.08
N ILE A 11 12.63 -7.37 -23.01
CA ILE A 11 12.75 -6.51 -21.85
C ILE A 11 13.99 -6.88 -21.04
N ARG A 12 14.80 -5.86 -20.70
CA ARG A 12 16.02 -5.97 -19.89
C ARG A 12 16.01 -4.91 -18.77
N GLY A 13 16.74 -5.20 -17.71
CA GLY A 13 17.01 -4.25 -16.63
C GLY A 13 18.37 -3.60 -16.80
N PHE A 14 18.45 -2.29 -16.58
CA PHE A 14 19.70 -1.54 -16.61
C PHE A 14 19.83 -0.73 -15.35
N VAL A 15 21.05 -0.62 -14.81
CA VAL A 15 21.38 0.24 -13.68
C VAL A 15 21.71 1.63 -14.21
N LEU A 16 21.03 2.66 -13.70
CA LEU A 16 21.34 4.05 -13.97
C LEU A 16 21.99 4.68 -12.73
N GLU A 17 23.06 5.42 -12.93
CA GLU A 17 23.81 6.05 -11.84
C GLU A 17 23.59 7.56 -11.82
N LYS A 18 23.55 8.12 -10.61
CA LYS A 18 23.47 9.57 -10.41
C LYS A 18 24.64 10.26 -11.11
N GLY A 19 24.34 11.26 -11.93
CA GLY A 19 25.32 12.04 -12.67
C GLY A 19 25.49 11.61 -14.12
N MET A 20 24.81 10.55 -14.58
CA MET A 20 24.76 10.25 -16.01
C MET A 20 24.16 11.40 -16.79
N LYS A 21 24.74 11.70 -17.98
CA LYS A 21 24.24 12.73 -18.88
C LYS A 21 22.79 12.41 -19.28
N GLY A 22 21.92 13.39 -19.21
CA GLY A 22 20.50 13.24 -19.54
C GLY A 22 19.63 12.65 -18.43
N LEU A 23 20.22 12.18 -17.33
CA LEU A 23 19.46 11.64 -16.19
C LEU A 23 19.25 12.73 -15.13
N ALA A 24 17.99 12.98 -14.76
CA ALA A 24 17.63 13.86 -13.66
C ALA A 24 16.53 13.22 -12.81
N ALA A 25 16.53 13.54 -11.52
CA ALA A 25 15.53 13.04 -10.57
C ALA A 25 15.00 14.18 -9.67
N PRO A 26 14.29 15.19 -10.25
CA PRO A 26 13.74 16.27 -9.47
C PRO A 26 12.71 15.76 -8.46
N LYS A 27 12.75 16.34 -7.24
CA LYS A 27 11.81 16.01 -6.17
C LYS A 27 10.40 16.49 -6.52
N ILE A 28 9.40 15.67 -6.25
CA ILE A 28 8.00 16.06 -6.32
C ILE A 28 7.65 16.80 -5.03
N GLU A 29 7.28 18.08 -5.18
CA GLU A 29 6.85 18.93 -4.07
C GLU A 29 5.33 18.91 -3.91
N GLY A 30 4.84 19.37 -2.76
CA GLY A 30 3.42 19.56 -2.51
C GLY A 30 2.59 18.29 -2.29
N LYS A 31 3.19 17.14 -2.05
CA LYS A 31 2.44 15.94 -1.66
C LYS A 31 1.75 16.15 -0.31
N LEU A 32 0.47 15.79 -0.23
CA LEU A 32 -0.32 15.83 1.00
C LEU A 32 -0.26 14.50 1.79
N SER A 33 0.21 13.45 1.16
CA SER A 33 0.29 12.08 1.69
C SER A 33 1.74 11.59 1.68
N LEU A 34 2.11 10.74 2.65
CA LEU A 34 3.46 10.19 2.81
C LEU A 34 4.55 11.28 2.71
N ARG A 35 4.36 12.38 3.41
CA ARG A 35 5.22 13.58 3.31
C ARG A 35 6.66 13.31 3.76
N ALA A 36 6.85 12.38 4.69
CA ALA A 36 8.18 11.95 5.13
C ALA A 36 8.91 11.06 4.10
N SER A 37 8.20 10.49 3.13
CA SER A 37 8.77 9.71 2.04
C SER A 37 9.04 10.62 0.85
N THR A 38 10.31 10.95 0.61
CA THR A 38 10.70 11.75 -0.55
C THR A 38 10.43 10.95 -1.83
N THR A 39 9.69 11.57 -2.75
CA THR A 39 9.36 10.99 -4.06
C THR A 39 9.95 11.90 -5.14
N GLY A 40 10.62 11.31 -6.11
CA GLY A 40 11.19 12.02 -7.25
C GLY A 40 10.50 11.60 -8.56
N MET A 41 10.64 12.46 -9.54
CA MET A 41 10.40 12.14 -10.95
C MET A 41 11.71 11.59 -11.53
N ILE A 42 11.62 10.64 -12.44
CA ILE A 42 12.79 10.19 -13.21
C ILE A 42 12.64 10.76 -14.63
N VAL A 43 13.57 11.62 -15.00
CA VAL A 43 13.66 12.22 -16.34
C VAL A 43 14.86 11.62 -17.03
N MET A 44 14.63 11.00 -18.20
CA MET A 44 15.67 10.42 -19.03
C MET A 44 15.58 11.06 -20.42
N ASP A 45 16.64 11.76 -20.79
CA ASP A 45 16.77 12.42 -22.08
C ASP A 45 18.06 11.92 -22.75
N GLU A 46 17.91 10.97 -23.67
CA GLU A 46 19.00 10.31 -24.37
C GLU A 46 20.10 9.77 -23.43
N VAL A 47 19.69 9.10 -22.34
CA VAL A 47 20.63 8.48 -21.40
C VAL A 47 21.26 7.25 -22.06
N GLU A 48 22.55 7.29 -22.29
CA GLU A 48 23.31 6.17 -22.87
C GLU A 48 23.78 5.22 -21.76
N VAL A 49 23.62 3.93 -21.96
CA VAL A 49 24.08 2.86 -21.06
C VAL A 49 24.86 1.80 -21.83
N GLY A 50 25.95 1.31 -21.26
CA GLY A 50 26.72 0.20 -21.80
C GLY A 50 26.23 -1.17 -21.31
N GLU A 51 26.84 -2.22 -21.82
CA GLU A 51 26.58 -3.60 -21.40
C GLU A 51 26.92 -3.85 -19.91
N ASP A 52 27.81 -3.08 -19.34
CA ASP A 52 28.19 -3.11 -17.93
C ASP A 52 27.06 -2.66 -16.99
N ALA A 53 26.08 -1.89 -17.49
CA ALA A 53 24.88 -1.49 -16.78
C ALA A 53 23.76 -2.55 -16.80
N LEU A 54 23.90 -3.59 -17.62
CA LEU A 54 22.90 -4.64 -17.79
C LEU A 54 22.81 -5.52 -16.53
N LEU A 55 21.59 -5.73 -16.03
CA LEU A 55 21.31 -6.73 -14.99
C LEU A 55 21.37 -8.14 -15.62
N PRO A 56 22.36 -8.99 -15.28
CA PRO A 56 22.65 -10.20 -16.03
C PRO A 56 21.51 -11.23 -16.01
N GLU A 57 20.77 -11.33 -14.92
CA GLU A 57 19.64 -12.25 -14.76
C GLU A 57 18.28 -11.61 -15.07
N GLY A 58 18.27 -10.32 -15.38
CA GLY A 58 17.07 -9.51 -15.55
C GLY A 58 16.43 -9.67 -16.92
N GLN A 59 15.72 -10.78 -17.16
CA GLN A 59 15.02 -11.03 -18.43
C GLN A 59 13.51 -10.96 -18.28
N GLY A 60 12.86 -10.20 -19.18
CA GLY A 60 11.42 -10.03 -19.18
C GLY A 60 10.89 -9.31 -17.93
N LEU A 61 9.63 -9.51 -17.62
CA LEU A 61 8.95 -8.88 -16.49
C LEU A 61 9.09 -9.66 -15.17
N LYS A 62 9.75 -10.83 -15.14
CA LYS A 62 9.92 -11.63 -13.92
C LYS A 62 10.69 -10.86 -12.83
N GLY A 63 11.73 -10.12 -13.23
CA GLY A 63 12.54 -9.31 -12.31
C GLY A 63 11.69 -8.29 -11.54
N PRO A 64 11.07 -7.31 -12.23
CA PRO A 64 10.26 -6.30 -11.56
C PRO A 64 9.06 -6.89 -10.82
N PHE A 65 8.36 -7.88 -11.37
CA PHE A 65 7.23 -8.51 -10.67
C PHE A 65 7.65 -9.30 -9.42
N GLY A 66 8.84 -9.88 -9.40
CA GLY A 66 9.38 -10.52 -8.21
C GLY A 66 9.55 -9.53 -7.06
N CYS A 67 10.10 -8.34 -7.32
CA CYS A 67 10.21 -7.24 -6.35
C CYS A 67 8.83 -6.73 -5.92
N LEU A 68 7.94 -6.46 -6.89
CA LEU A 68 6.61 -5.96 -6.62
C LEU A 68 5.77 -6.91 -5.75
N ASN A 69 5.86 -8.21 -5.96
CA ASN A 69 5.13 -9.18 -5.14
C ASN A 69 5.57 -9.13 -3.67
N ARG A 70 6.86 -9.03 -3.41
CA ARG A 70 7.39 -8.88 -2.04
C ARG A 70 6.97 -7.56 -1.40
N ALA A 71 7.07 -6.45 -2.15
CA ALA A 71 6.64 -5.13 -1.68
C ALA A 71 5.15 -5.10 -1.35
N ARG A 72 4.30 -5.60 -2.23
CA ARG A 72 2.83 -5.68 -2.04
C ARG A 72 2.45 -6.53 -0.83
N TYR A 73 3.15 -7.63 -0.61
CA TYR A 73 2.96 -8.45 0.59
C TYR A 73 3.31 -7.65 1.86
N GLY A 74 4.45 -6.96 1.89
CA GLY A 74 4.84 -6.09 3.02
C GLY A 74 3.82 -4.99 3.29
N ILE A 75 3.25 -4.39 2.25
CA ILE A 75 2.18 -3.37 2.35
C ILE A 75 0.95 -3.91 3.08
N SER A 76 0.60 -5.19 2.89
CA SER A 76 -0.56 -5.79 3.56
C SER A 76 -0.44 -5.79 5.09
N TRP A 77 0.78 -5.90 5.62
CA TRP A 77 1.09 -5.79 7.05
C TRP A 77 1.10 -4.34 7.52
N GLY A 78 1.79 -3.47 6.79
CA GLY A 78 1.89 -2.05 7.16
C GLY A 78 0.54 -1.35 7.22
N ALA A 79 -0.39 -1.72 6.33
CA ALA A 79 -1.76 -1.20 6.35
C ALA A 79 -2.50 -1.60 7.63
N MET A 80 -2.35 -2.86 8.09
CA MET A 80 -2.97 -3.31 9.34
C MET A 80 -2.38 -2.60 10.56
N GLY A 81 -1.06 -2.32 10.60
CA GLY A 81 -0.47 -1.52 11.67
C GLY A 81 -1.03 -0.10 11.74
N ALA A 82 -1.28 0.54 10.60
CA ALA A 82 -1.97 1.83 10.55
C ALA A 82 -3.42 1.74 11.05
N ALA A 83 -4.13 0.65 10.71
CA ALA A 83 -5.48 0.40 11.18
C ALA A 83 -5.54 0.15 12.70
N GLU A 84 -4.58 -0.60 13.25
CA GLU A 84 -4.44 -0.81 14.70
C GLU A 84 -4.23 0.50 15.45
N PHE A 85 -3.34 1.37 14.95
CA PHE A 85 -3.18 2.71 15.53
C PHE A 85 -4.51 3.46 15.56
N CYS A 86 -5.25 3.48 14.44
CA CYS A 86 -6.53 4.18 14.34
C CYS A 86 -7.60 3.60 15.29
N LEU A 87 -7.63 2.28 15.46
CA LEU A 87 -8.49 1.60 16.43
C LEU A 87 -8.16 2.03 17.87
N HIS A 88 -6.88 1.97 18.24
CA HIS A 88 -6.45 2.33 19.60
C HIS A 88 -6.69 3.80 19.91
N ALA A 89 -6.40 4.70 18.95
CA ALA A 89 -6.69 6.13 19.10
C ALA A 89 -8.18 6.39 19.29
N ALA A 90 -9.05 5.79 18.46
CA ALA A 90 -10.49 5.92 18.60
C ALA A 90 -11.00 5.36 19.94
N ARG A 91 -10.51 4.18 20.33
CA ARG A 91 -10.87 3.59 21.61
C ARG A 91 -10.52 4.52 22.78
N GLN A 92 -9.28 5.00 22.85
CA GLN A 92 -8.83 5.86 23.93
C GLN A 92 -9.62 7.18 23.96
N TYR A 93 -9.76 7.82 22.80
CA TYR A 93 -10.57 9.03 22.69
C TYR A 93 -12.00 8.83 23.18
N GLY A 94 -12.64 7.71 22.83
CA GLY A 94 -14.01 7.39 23.27
C GLY A 94 -14.14 7.14 24.76
N LEU A 95 -13.09 6.65 25.42
CA LEU A 95 -13.06 6.48 26.88
C LEU A 95 -12.86 7.81 27.60
N ASP A 96 -12.02 8.70 27.06
CA ASP A 96 -11.65 9.96 27.72
C ASP A 96 -12.67 11.08 27.47
N ARG A 97 -13.31 11.08 26.29
CA ARG A 97 -14.26 12.12 25.91
C ARG A 97 -15.66 11.85 26.45
N HIS A 98 -16.13 12.74 27.30
CA HIS A 98 -17.49 12.68 27.89
C HIS A 98 -18.44 13.64 27.18
N GLN A 99 -19.62 13.17 26.82
CA GLN A 99 -20.77 13.96 26.38
C GLN A 99 -22.06 13.34 26.88
N PHE A 100 -23.05 14.18 27.18
CA PHE A 100 -24.30 13.72 27.78
C PHE A 100 -24.12 12.95 29.12
N GLY A 101 -23.11 13.35 29.90
CA GLY A 101 -22.81 12.77 31.19
C GLY A 101 -22.09 11.42 31.21
N VAL A 102 -21.72 10.87 30.06
CA VAL A 102 -21.06 9.57 29.92
C VAL A 102 -19.93 9.58 28.88
N PRO A 103 -18.97 8.64 28.93
CA PRO A 103 -17.97 8.47 27.87
C PRO A 103 -18.62 8.18 26.51
N LEU A 104 -18.05 8.69 25.41
CA LEU A 104 -18.52 8.36 24.08
C LEU A 104 -18.50 6.85 23.80
N ALA A 105 -17.53 6.13 24.36
CA ALA A 105 -17.41 4.68 24.23
C ALA A 105 -18.61 3.89 24.80
N SER A 106 -19.47 4.52 25.63
CA SER A 106 -20.70 3.90 26.12
C SER A 106 -21.84 3.87 25.09
N LYS A 107 -21.68 4.58 23.96
CA LYS A 107 -22.72 4.66 22.95
C LYS A 107 -22.66 3.45 22.01
N GLN A 108 -23.81 2.86 21.69
CA GLN A 108 -23.90 1.66 20.86
C GLN A 108 -23.24 1.83 19.48
N LEU A 109 -23.47 2.97 18.79
CA LEU A 109 -22.86 3.24 17.49
C LEU A 109 -21.34 3.37 17.56
N TYR A 110 -20.80 3.83 18.71
CA TYR A 110 -19.37 3.91 18.93
C TYR A 110 -18.77 2.51 19.11
N GLN A 111 -19.40 1.68 19.92
CA GLN A 111 -18.98 0.30 20.16
C GLN A 111 -19.08 -0.56 18.89
N LEU A 112 -20.14 -0.39 18.09
CA LEU A 112 -20.27 -1.07 16.79
C LEU A 112 -19.10 -0.75 15.87
N LYS A 113 -18.72 0.52 15.74
CA LYS A 113 -17.56 0.91 14.93
C LYS A 113 -16.26 0.26 15.44
N LEU A 114 -16.03 0.21 16.74
CA LEU A 114 -14.85 -0.47 17.32
C LEU A 114 -14.86 -1.98 17.06
N ALA A 115 -16.02 -2.64 17.19
CA ALA A 115 -16.17 -4.06 16.90
C ALA A 115 -15.88 -4.37 15.43
N ASP A 116 -16.41 -3.57 14.50
CA ASP A 116 -16.09 -3.69 13.05
C ASP A 116 -14.61 -3.56 12.81
N MET A 117 -13.96 -2.54 13.38
CA MET A 117 -12.52 -2.29 13.22
C MET A 117 -11.68 -3.49 13.68
N VAL A 118 -11.90 -4.00 14.89
CA VAL A 118 -11.12 -5.12 15.41
C VAL A 118 -11.34 -6.40 14.62
N THR A 119 -12.55 -6.62 14.12
CA THR A 119 -12.89 -7.76 13.26
C THR A 119 -12.07 -7.71 11.97
N GLU A 120 -12.12 -6.59 11.24
CA GLU A 120 -11.41 -6.45 9.97
C GLU A 120 -9.88 -6.51 10.13
N ILE A 121 -9.33 -5.94 11.20
CA ILE A 121 -7.90 -6.02 11.52
C ILE A 121 -7.50 -7.48 11.79
N SER A 122 -8.27 -8.20 12.61
CA SER A 122 -7.97 -9.59 12.94
C SER A 122 -7.97 -10.50 11.71
N LEU A 123 -8.98 -10.36 10.83
CA LEU A 123 -9.06 -11.11 9.58
C LEU A 123 -7.93 -10.72 8.62
N GLY A 124 -7.60 -9.43 8.52
CA GLY A 124 -6.51 -8.93 7.69
C GLY A 124 -5.14 -9.46 8.11
N LEU A 125 -4.85 -9.49 9.41
CA LEU A 125 -3.61 -10.04 9.96
C LEU A 125 -3.52 -11.56 9.70
N GLN A 126 -4.60 -12.30 9.92
CA GLN A 126 -4.62 -13.75 9.66
C GLN A 126 -4.43 -14.08 8.19
N SER A 127 -5.04 -13.31 7.28
CA SER A 127 -4.86 -13.51 5.84
C SER A 127 -3.41 -13.25 5.41
N SER A 128 -2.79 -12.18 5.90
CA SER A 128 -1.38 -11.88 5.62
C SER A 128 -0.44 -12.97 6.17
N LEU A 129 -0.69 -13.44 7.40
CA LEU A 129 0.08 -14.53 8.00
C LEU A 129 -0.03 -15.82 7.16
N ARG A 130 -1.25 -16.17 6.70
CA ARG A 130 -1.43 -17.37 5.86
C ARG A 130 -0.67 -17.24 4.54
N VAL A 131 -0.74 -16.08 3.87
CA VAL A 131 0.00 -15.85 2.62
C VAL A 131 1.51 -15.94 2.85
N GLY A 132 2.03 -15.36 3.95
CA GLY A 132 3.44 -15.46 4.29
C GLY A 132 3.92 -16.89 4.45
N ARG A 133 3.18 -17.73 5.17
CA ARG A 133 3.50 -19.15 5.30
C ARG A 133 3.51 -19.89 3.95
N LEU A 134 2.56 -19.56 3.06
CA LEU A 134 2.56 -20.11 1.70
C LEU A 134 3.75 -19.63 0.87
N MET A 135 4.20 -18.40 1.08
CA MET A 135 5.43 -17.88 0.44
C MET A 135 6.67 -18.64 0.92
N ASP A 136 6.80 -18.90 2.23
CA ASP A 136 7.91 -19.67 2.80
C ASP A 136 7.90 -21.13 2.30
N GLU A 137 6.73 -21.71 2.07
CA GLU A 137 6.56 -23.05 1.49
C GLU A 137 6.72 -23.09 -0.04
N GLY A 138 6.90 -21.97 -0.71
CA GLY A 138 6.95 -21.89 -2.17
C GLY A 138 5.61 -22.19 -2.87
N LYS A 139 4.49 -22.13 -2.14
CA LYS A 139 3.14 -22.48 -2.62
C LYS A 139 2.23 -21.28 -2.85
N PHE A 140 2.78 -20.08 -2.92
CA PHE A 140 1.98 -18.89 -3.16
C PHE A 140 1.71 -18.66 -4.64
N ALA A 141 0.61 -17.97 -4.94
CA ALA A 141 0.32 -17.39 -6.25
C ALA A 141 0.25 -15.87 -6.13
N PRO A 142 0.66 -15.09 -7.17
CA PRO A 142 0.61 -13.62 -7.16
C PRO A 142 -0.78 -13.06 -6.83
N GLU A 143 -1.83 -13.77 -7.20
CA GLU A 143 -3.22 -13.43 -6.92
C GLU A 143 -3.52 -13.42 -5.41
N MET A 144 -2.90 -14.30 -4.64
CA MET A 144 -3.04 -14.31 -3.18
C MET A 144 -2.49 -13.02 -2.56
N ILE A 145 -1.38 -12.50 -3.11
CA ILE A 145 -0.82 -11.21 -2.72
C ILE A 145 -1.77 -10.07 -3.09
N SER A 146 -2.38 -10.15 -4.28
CA SER A 146 -3.41 -9.18 -4.69
C SER A 146 -4.62 -9.16 -3.75
N ILE A 147 -5.05 -10.32 -3.25
CA ILE A 147 -6.13 -10.41 -2.26
C ILE A 147 -5.75 -9.65 -0.98
N VAL A 148 -4.60 -9.98 -0.38
CA VAL A 148 -4.25 -9.39 0.93
C VAL A 148 -3.90 -7.91 0.81
N LYS A 149 -3.21 -7.48 -0.27
CA LYS A 149 -2.93 -6.05 -0.49
C LYS A 149 -4.22 -5.27 -0.67
N ARG A 150 -5.10 -5.70 -1.56
CA ARG A 150 -6.37 -5.04 -1.85
C ARG A 150 -7.27 -4.98 -0.62
N ASN A 151 -7.49 -6.13 0.04
CA ASN A 151 -8.37 -6.21 1.21
C ASN A 151 -7.85 -5.35 2.36
N ASN A 152 -6.60 -5.59 2.78
CA ASN A 152 -6.08 -4.98 3.99
C ASN A 152 -5.93 -3.47 3.86
N VAL A 153 -5.48 -2.98 2.69
CA VAL A 153 -5.36 -1.54 2.47
C VAL A 153 -6.73 -0.86 2.40
N GLY A 154 -7.69 -1.44 1.68
CA GLY A 154 -9.05 -0.90 1.61
C GLY A 154 -9.70 -0.85 2.99
N LYS A 155 -9.60 -1.92 3.77
CA LYS A 155 -10.14 -1.98 5.14
C LYS A 155 -9.41 -1.01 6.10
N ALA A 156 -8.09 -0.89 5.98
CA ALA A 156 -7.33 0.07 6.77
C ALA A 156 -7.75 1.53 6.48
N LEU A 157 -7.98 1.86 5.22
CA LEU A 157 -8.46 3.18 4.83
C LEU A 157 -9.87 3.46 5.37
N ASP A 158 -10.77 2.49 5.31
CA ASP A 158 -12.12 2.61 5.89
C ASP A 158 -12.05 2.78 7.41
N ILE A 159 -11.17 2.03 8.09
CA ILE A 159 -10.93 2.15 9.53
C ILE A 159 -10.39 3.54 9.87
N ALA A 160 -9.42 4.06 9.11
CA ALA A 160 -8.85 5.38 9.36
C ALA A 160 -9.91 6.49 9.16
N ARG A 161 -10.76 6.39 8.15
CA ARG A 161 -11.88 7.31 7.92
C ARG A 161 -12.91 7.27 9.07
N LYS A 162 -13.26 6.07 9.54
CA LYS A 162 -14.14 5.88 10.71
C LYS A 162 -13.50 6.47 11.96
N SER A 163 -12.22 6.21 12.21
CA SER A 163 -11.50 6.76 13.37
C SER A 163 -11.47 8.28 13.34
N ARG A 164 -11.15 8.89 12.18
CA ARG A 164 -11.21 10.33 12.02
C ARG A 164 -12.61 10.89 12.35
N ASP A 165 -13.67 10.25 11.88
CA ASP A 165 -15.05 10.62 12.16
C ASP A 165 -15.38 10.51 13.66
N MET A 166 -14.94 9.43 14.32
CA MET A 166 -15.15 9.19 15.75
C MET A 166 -14.49 10.22 16.68
N HIS A 167 -13.47 10.94 16.19
CA HIS A 167 -12.84 12.06 16.91
C HIS A 167 -13.58 13.40 16.68
N GLY A 168 -14.59 13.45 15.83
CA GLY A 168 -15.28 14.69 15.50
C GLY A 168 -14.34 15.75 14.95
N GLY A 169 -14.44 16.99 15.40
CA GLY A 169 -13.56 18.10 14.99
C GLY A 169 -12.07 17.83 15.30
N ASN A 170 -11.77 17.14 16.39
CA ASN A 170 -10.40 16.74 16.76
C ASN A 170 -9.78 15.78 15.76
N GLY A 171 -10.58 15.02 15.01
CA GLY A 171 -10.11 14.12 13.97
C GLY A 171 -9.48 14.82 12.75
N ILE A 172 -9.63 16.14 12.64
CA ILE A 172 -8.99 16.96 11.58
C ILE A 172 -7.64 17.51 12.05
N SER A 173 -7.37 17.51 13.37
CA SER A 173 -6.13 18.02 13.94
C SER A 173 -4.97 17.05 13.80
N GLU A 174 -3.76 17.57 13.58
CA GLU A 174 -2.51 16.79 13.59
C GLU A 174 -2.23 16.15 14.97
N GLU A 175 -2.74 16.71 16.05
CA GLU A 175 -2.53 16.25 17.42
C GLU A 175 -2.94 14.79 17.64
N TYR A 176 -4.04 14.35 17.01
CA TYR A 176 -4.57 12.99 17.17
C TYR A 176 -4.03 12.00 16.14
N GLN A 177 -3.29 12.45 15.14
CA GLN A 177 -2.62 11.66 14.11
C GLN A 177 -3.54 10.80 13.19
N VAL A 178 -4.83 10.69 13.49
CA VAL A 178 -5.75 9.85 12.70
C VAL A 178 -5.94 10.35 11.27
N ILE A 179 -5.98 11.69 11.09
CA ILE A 179 -6.05 12.30 9.75
C ILE A 179 -4.80 11.98 8.92
N ARG A 180 -3.62 11.96 9.56
CA ARG A 180 -2.37 11.60 8.90
C ARG A 180 -2.41 10.18 8.36
N HIS A 181 -2.89 9.21 9.15
CA HIS A 181 -3.05 7.83 8.69
C HIS A 181 -4.07 7.73 7.57
N MET A 182 -5.20 8.43 7.67
CA MET A 182 -6.22 8.46 6.62
C MET A 182 -5.63 8.96 5.29
N VAL A 183 -4.96 10.12 5.31
CA VAL A 183 -4.36 10.72 4.10
C VAL A 183 -3.24 9.83 3.53
N ASN A 184 -2.41 9.22 4.39
CA ASN A 184 -1.34 8.32 3.95
C ASN A 184 -1.91 7.05 3.31
N LEU A 185 -2.98 6.49 3.84
CA LEU A 185 -3.61 5.29 3.30
C LEU A 185 -4.27 5.50 1.94
N GLU A 186 -4.65 6.74 1.57
CA GLU A 186 -5.06 7.06 0.19
C GLU A 186 -3.94 6.78 -0.81
N THR A 187 -2.69 7.14 -0.48
CA THR A 187 -1.53 6.76 -1.31
C THR A 187 -1.30 5.26 -1.32
N VAL A 188 -1.36 4.61 -0.15
CA VAL A 188 -1.17 3.15 -0.04
C VAL A 188 -2.22 2.39 -0.85
N ASN A 189 -3.46 2.90 -0.92
CA ASN A 189 -4.53 2.34 -1.75
C ASN A 189 -4.30 2.53 -3.26
N THR A 190 -3.47 3.52 -3.61
CA THR A 190 -3.22 3.91 -5.01
C THR A 190 -1.96 3.28 -5.59
N TYR A 191 -0.86 3.22 -4.85
CA TYR A 191 0.42 2.74 -5.36
C TYR A 191 0.55 1.22 -5.35
N GLU A 192 1.62 0.69 -5.97
CA GLU A 192 1.93 -0.75 -6.05
C GLU A 192 0.80 -1.59 -6.65
N GLY A 193 0.12 -1.03 -7.61
CA GLY A 193 -1.16 -1.49 -8.13
C GLY A 193 -2.32 -0.90 -7.33
N THR A 194 -3.19 -0.17 -8.02
CA THR A 194 -4.38 0.41 -7.39
C THR A 194 -5.31 -0.69 -6.86
N HIS A 195 -6.21 -0.31 -5.98
CA HIS A 195 -7.27 -1.20 -5.50
C HIS A 195 -8.02 -1.88 -6.65
N ASP A 196 -8.27 -1.15 -7.73
CA ASP A 196 -8.98 -1.66 -8.91
C ASP A 196 -8.10 -2.57 -9.78
N VAL A 197 -6.82 -2.23 -9.97
CA VAL A 197 -5.88 -3.11 -10.71
C VAL A 197 -5.78 -4.49 -10.03
N HIS A 198 -5.75 -4.54 -8.70
CA HIS A 198 -5.79 -5.81 -7.99
C HIS A 198 -7.11 -6.55 -8.18
N ALA A 199 -8.24 -5.84 -8.29
CA ALA A 199 -9.54 -6.46 -8.63
C ALA A 199 -9.51 -7.09 -10.04
N LEU A 200 -8.90 -6.41 -11.03
CA LEU A 200 -8.77 -6.94 -12.39
C LEU A 200 -7.85 -8.17 -12.44
N ILE A 201 -6.77 -8.19 -11.67
CA ILE A 201 -5.90 -9.38 -11.53
C ILE A 201 -6.72 -10.57 -11.01
N LEU A 202 -7.52 -10.36 -9.95
CA LEU A 202 -8.37 -11.38 -9.38
C LEU A 202 -9.49 -11.81 -10.34
N GLY A 203 -10.12 -10.85 -11.03
CA GLY A 203 -11.15 -11.12 -12.03
C GLY A 203 -10.62 -12.04 -13.13
N ARG A 204 -9.42 -11.76 -13.65
CA ARG A 204 -8.76 -12.64 -14.63
C ARG A 204 -8.51 -14.03 -14.07
N ALA A 205 -8.02 -14.16 -12.84
CA ALA A 205 -7.74 -15.44 -12.22
C ALA A 205 -9.00 -16.30 -12.04
N ILE A 206 -10.13 -15.66 -11.74
CA ILE A 206 -11.42 -16.34 -11.51
C ILE A 206 -12.09 -16.73 -12.83
N THR A 207 -12.04 -15.87 -13.85
CA THR A 207 -12.79 -16.04 -15.09
C THR A 207 -11.96 -16.61 -16.23
N GLY A 208 -10.63 -16.54 -16.16
CA GLY A 208 -9.73 -16.84 -17.28
C GLY A 208 -9.69 -15.75 -18.35
N ILE A 209 -10.43 -14.64 -18.20
CA ILE A 209 -10.57 -13.59 -19.19
C ILE A 209 -9.89 -12.32 -18.69
N ALA A 210 -8.93 -11.77 -19.47
CA ALA A 210 -8.30 -10.50 -19.13
C ALA A 210 -9.27 -9.33 -19.41
N ALA A 211 -9.28 -8.35 -18.51
CA ALA A 211 -10.12 -7.16 -18.66
C ALA A 211 -9.44 -6.07 -19.53
N PHE A 212 -8.15 -6.24 -19.81
CA PHE A 212 -7.33 -5.34 -20.65
C PHE A 212 -6.15 -6.10 -21.25
#